data_93bbe9f5b7b2ea5c88a76bb785e3edf5
#
_entry.id   93bbe9f5b7b2ea5c88a76bb785e3edf5
#
_cell.length_a   1.000
_cell.length_b   1.000
_cell.length_c   1.000
_cell.angle_alpha   90.00
_cell.angle_beta   90.00
_cell.angle_gamma   90.00
#
_symmetry.space_group_name_H-M   'P 1'
#
loop_
_entity.id
_entity.type
_entity.pdbx_description
1 polymer ?
#
loop_
_entity_poly.entity_id
_entity_poly.type
_entity_poly.pdbx_seq_one_letter_code
_entity_poly.pdbx_strand_id
1 'polypeptide(L)'
;MSLTTEVAIVGGGIIGCALAYTLAKDGARVAVFEKERVGGQARIAAAGILGSGVESDGRDTFPSLSAQSARLYPDFAAELEAATGLDATYTRSGALTIVFGETQAMFLEHQAGVLAAEGRRVAWLEPDALQATEPLLSTKARGALFFQDDAHVYAPQLMHVLTLAAVAQGVTIHEYTPVHGFLTTGERVTGLQTAAGPVHADTVVIAAGAWSRLLGDHIGISLPLKPTRGQVMVLETYDRPLRRVVFGAGGYLAPKQDGRIVVGATEEDAGFERENTAGGVAFLVKILQRLALSLADTRVHHFGVGLRPTPPDGLPLLGPVAGRPGLWIAAGHHRNGILLAPITAHLMSNAIRKGDLAPLQPYAPERFAAP
;
A
#
# COMPACT_ATOMS: atom_id res chain seq x y z
N MET A 1 -11.71 32.29 10.55
CA MET A 1 -11.42 32.54 9.13
C MET A 1 -11.65 31.24 8.39
N SER A 2 -12.32 31.24 7.25
CA SER A 2 -12.46 30.02 6.41
C SER A 2 -11.12 29.71 5.74
N LEU A 3 -10.68 28.45 5.81
CA LEU A 3 -9.48 27.99 5.11
C LEU A 3 -9.80 27.85 3.61
N THR A 4 -8.87 28.27 2.74
CA THR A 4 -8.98 28.13 1.29
C THR A 4 -7.71 27.51 0.71
N THR A 5 -7.87 26.51 -0.12
CA THR A 5 -6.78 25.80 -0.82
C THR A 5 -7.18 25.50 -2.27
N GLU A 6 -6.26 25.10 -3.13
CA GLU A 6 -6.62 24.62 -4.49
C GLU A 6 -7.09 23.16 -4.43
N VAL A 7 -6.36 22.32 -3.68
CA VAL A 7 -6.69 20.89 -3.55
C VAL A 7 -6.80 20.53 -2.06
N ALA A 8 -7.95 20.00 -1.66
CA ALA A 8 -8.17 19.44 -0.33
C ALA A 8 -8.21 17.90 -0.41
N ILE A 9 -7.34 17.23 0.32
CA ILE A 9 -7.25 15.77 0.34
C ILE A 9 -7.77 15.24 1.68
N VAL A 10 -8.75 14.35 1.64
CA VAL A 10 -9.33 13.70 2.81
C VAL A 10 -8.66 12.35 3.01
N GLY A 11 -7.84 12.26 4.04
CA GLY A 11 -7.06 11.07 4.41
C GLY A 11 -5.55 11.27 4.28
N GLY A 12 -4.86 11.26 5.41
CA GLY A 12 -3.40 11.36 5.55
C GLY A 12 -2.69 10.00 5.49
N GLY A 13 -3.20 9.03 4.71
CA GLY A 13 -2.53 7.76 4.42
C GLY A 13 -1.47 7.92 3.34
N ILE A 14 -0.80 6.78 2.97
CA ILE A 14 0.28 6.79 1.98
C ILE A 14 -0.16 7.38 0.63
N ILE A 15 -1.39 7.09 0.18
CA ILE A 15 -1.93 7.58 -1.08
C ILE A 15 -2.17 9.09 -1.01
N GLY A 16 -2.85 9.57 0.06
CA GLY A 16 -3.13 11.00 0.21
C GLY A 16 -1.87 11.83 0.35
N CYS A 17 -0.89 11.37 1.12
CA CYS A 17 0.39 12.07 1.29
C CYS A 17 1.26 12.05 0.03
N ALA A 18 1.31 10.92 -0.71
CA ALA A 18 2.04 10.86 -1.97
C ALA A 18 1.42 11.78 -3.04
N LEU A 19 0.09 11.81 -3.14
CA LEU A 19 -0.61 12.72 -4.02
C LEU A 19 -0.39 14.18 -3.61
N ALA A 20 -0.47 14.49 -2.31
CA ALA A 20 -0.22 15.84 -1.79
C ALA A 20 1.19 16.31 -2.11
N TYR A 21 2.20 15.47 -1.87
CA TYR A 21 3.60 15.75 -2.21
C TYR A 21 3.76 16.06 -3.70
N THR A 22 3.22 15.20 -4.56
CA THR A 22 3.36 15.35 -6.02
C THR A 22 2.67 16.62 -6.52
N LEU A 23 1.42 16.88 -6.08
CA LEU A 23 0.69 18.08 -6.46
C LEU A 23 1.38 19.37 -6.00
N ALA A 24 1.91 19.38 -4.77
CA ALA A 24 2.63 20.54 -4.24
C ALA A 24 3.96 20.77 -4.98
N LYS A 25 4.69 19.72 -5.31
CA LYS A 25 5.88 19.76 -6.16
C LYS A 25 5.55 20.36 -7.56
N ASP A 26 4.37 20.08 -8.09
CA ASP A 26 3.85 20.66 -9.33
C ASP A 26 3.25 22.07 -9.15
N GLY A 27 3.41 22.70 -7.96
CA GLY A 27 3.05 24.07 -7.66
C GLY A 27 1.61 24.30 -7.21
N ALA A 28 0.84 23.25 -6.85
CA ALA A 28 -0.50 23.41 -6.28
C ALA A 28 -0.45 23.73 -4.78
N ARG A 29 -1.39 24.53 -4.30
CA ARG A 29 -1.63 24.70 -2.86
C ARG A 29 -2.50 23.55 -2.36
N VAL A 30 -1.93 22.70 -1.49
CA VAL A 30 -2.56 21.45 -1.04
C VAL A 30 -2.72 21.44 0.47
N ALA A 31 -3.92 21.04 0.94
CA ALA A 31 -4.16 20.75 2.34
C ALA A 31 -4.68 19.32 2.52
N VAL A 32 -4.11 18.59 3.50
CA VAL A 32 -4.50 17.22 3.86
C VAL A 32 -5.26 17.25 5.19
N PHE A 33 -6.38 16.56 5.26
CA PHE A 33 -7.22 16.45 6.46
C PHE A 33 -7.27 15.00 6.91
N GLU A 34 -6.72 14.74 8.09
CA GLU A 34 -6.66 13.39 8.69
C GLU A 34 -7.42 13.37 10.02
N LYS A 35 -8.28 12.37 10.21
CA LYS A 35 -9.11 12.24 11.42
C LYS A 35 -8.32 11.91 12.69
N GLU A 36 -7.17 11.26 12.53
CA GLU A 36 -6.25 10.88 13.60
C GLU A 36 -4.85 11.44 13.28
N ARG A 37 -3.80 10.65 13.49
CA ARG A 37 -2.43 10.98 13.07
C ARG A 37 -2.18 10.51 11.65
N VAL A 38 -1.38 11.28 10.91
CA VAL A 38 -0.94 10.92 9.56
C VAL A 38 -0.29 9.54 9.55
N GLY A 39 -0.73 8.70 8.62
CA GLY A 39 -0.28 7.32 8.51
C GLY A 39 -0.69 6.41 9.66
N GLY A 40 -1.56 6.83 10.59
CA GLY A 40 -1.92 6.09 11.80
C GLY A 40 -2.69 4.80 11.59
N GLN A 41 -3.24 4.58 10.39
CA GLN A 41 -4.17 3.49 10.15
C GLN A 41 -3.48 2.23 9.55
N ALA A 42 -3.44 2.11 8.23
CA ALA A 42 -2.97 0.89 7.56
C ALA A 42 -1.47 0.63 7.73
N ARG A 43 -0.62 1.66 7.93
CA ARG A 43 0.83 1.50 8.02
C ARG A 43 1.30 0.60 9.15
N ILE A 44 0.53 0.51 10.27
CA ILE A 44 0.89 -0.27 11.45
C ILE A 44 0.92 -1.77 11.13
N ALA A 45 0.09 -2.20 10.18
CA ALA A 45 0.02 -3.58 9.70
C ALA A 45 0.65 -3.75 8.30
N ALA A 46 1.22 -2.70 7.72
CA ALA A 46 1.79 -2.78 6.39
C ALA A 46 3.20 -3.35 6.42
N ALA A 47 3.39 -4.48 5.74
CA ALA A 47 4.71 -5.07 5.59
C ALA A 47 5.65 -4.27 4.68
N GLY A 48 5.13 -3.34 3.90
CA GLY A 48 5.94 -2.52 2.99
C GLY A 48 6.57 -3.31 1.85
N ILE A 49 5.93 -4.40 1.43
CA ILE A 49 6.40 -5.21 0.31
C ILE A 49 6.10 -4.49 -0.99
N LEU A 50 7.08 -4.46 -1.88
CA LEU A 50 6.99 -3.90 -3.24
C LEU A 50 7.15 -5.06 -4.23
N GLY A 51 6.20 -5.99 -4.15
CA GLY A 51 6.22 -7.28 -4.81
C GLY A 51 5.51 -7.25 -6.16
N SER A 52 6.02 -6.49 -7.13
CA SER A 52 5.44 -6.46 -8.47
C SER A 52 5.58 -7.80 -9.21
N GLY A 53 6.50 -8.64 -8.79
CA GLY A 53 6.72 -9.98 -9.30
C GLY A 53 5.99 -11.04 -8.50
N VAL A 54 6.30 -11.14 -7.22
CA VAL A 54 5.84 -12.21 -6.32
C VAL A 54 4.34 -12.14 -6.02
N GLU A 55 3.73 -10.97 -6.08
CA GLU A 55 2.29 -10.78 -5.85
C GLU A 55 1.45 -10.73 -7.15
N SER A 56 2.08 -10.92 -8.32
CA SER A 56 1.38 -11.06 -9.59
C SER A 56 0.68 -12.42 -9.64
N ASP A 57 -0.64 -12.44 -9.76
CA ASP A 57 -1.44 -13.67 -9.84
C ASP A 57 -1.59 -14.23 -11.29
N GLY A 58 -0.87 -13.63 -12.23
CA GLY A 58 -0.90 -14.03 -13.65
C GLY A 58 -2.21 -13.74 -14.38
N ARG A 59 -3.18 -13.08 -13.72
CA ARG A 59 -4.49 -12.72 -14.34
C ARG A 59 -4.51 -11.30 -14.91
N ASP A 60 -3.46 -10.91 -15.43
CA ASP A 60 -2.95 -9.61 -15.75
C ASP A 60 -3.83 -8.66 -16.58
N THR A 61 -4.80 -8.05 -15.93
CA THR A 61 -5.14 -6.64 -16.25
C THR A 61 -4.30 -5.65 -15.40
N PHE A 62 -3.54 -6.14 -14.42
CA PHE A 62 -2.87 -5.35 -13.41
C PHE A 62 -1.32 -5.30 -13.43
N PRO A 63 -0.57 -6.11 -14.20
CA PRO A 63 0.89 -6.05 -14.19
C PRO A 63 1.40 -4.71 -14.62
N SER A 64 0.65 -4.01 -15.46
CA SER A 64 1.08 -2.71 -15.98
C SER A 64 1.21 -1.67 -14.87
N LEU A 65 0.24 -1.55 -13.94
CA LEU A 65 0.26 -0.53 -12.89
C LEU A 65 1.29 -0.85 -11.79
N SER A 66 1.31 -2.09 -11.28
CA SER A 66 2.29 -2.52 -10.28
C SER A 66 3.71 -2.47 -10.81
N ALA A 67 3.94 -2.96 -12.03
CA ALA A 67 5.24 -2.92 -12.67
C ALA A 67 5.69 -1.48 -12.99
N GLN A 68 4.78 -0.61 -13.41
CA GLN A 68 5.08 0.82 -13.60
C GLN A 68 5.46 1.48 -12.28
N SER A 69 4.69 1.22 -11.22
CA SER A 69 4.97 1.78 -9.91
C SER A 69 6.30 1.29 -9.33
N ALA A 70 6.62 0.00 -9.47
CA ALA A 70 7.89 -0.55 -9.05
C ALA A 70 9.09 0.12 -9.75
N ARG A 71 8.94 0.47 -11.03
CA ARG A 71 9.97 1.23 -11.76
C ARG A 71 10.13 2.66 -11.28
N LEU A 72 9.06 3.31 -10.82
CA LEU A 72 9.11 4.67 -10.28
C LEU A 72 9.68 4.71 -8.85
N TYR A 73 9.64 3.59 -8.14
CA TYR A 73 9.93 3.57 -6.71
C TYR A 73 11.35 4.01 -6.32
N PRO A 74 12.43 3.61 -7.04
CA PRO A 74 13.78 4.07 -6.74
C PRO A 74 13.90 5.61 -6.78
N ASP A 75 13.38 6.23 -7.84
CA ASP A 75 13.43 7.68 -8.02
C ASP A 75 12.55 8.38 -6.97
N PHE A 76 11.36 7.85 -6.70
CA PHE A 76 10.48 8.37 -5.66
C PHE A 76 11.13 8.34 -4.27
N ALA A 77 11.79 7.24 -3.90
CA ALA A 77 12.51 7.15 -2.64
C ALA A 77 13.67 8.17 -2.58
N ALA A 78 14.49 8.24 -3.63
CA ALA A 78 15.60 9.17 -3.72
C ALA A 78 15.17 10.64 -3.66
N GLU A 79 14.04 11.00 -4.28
CA GLU A 79 13.46 12.35 -4.19
C GLU A 79 13.04 12.69 -2.75
N LEU A 80 12.41 11.76 -2.05
CA LEU A 80 12.01 11.95 -0.65
C LEU A 80 13.24 12.10 0.26
N GLU A 81 14.27 11.31 0.04
CA GLU A 81 15.55 11.40 0.76
C GLU A 81 16.25 12.74 0.51
N ALA A 82 16.31 13.19 -0.74
CA ALA A 82 16.87 14.49 -1.10
C ALA A 82 16.10 15.65 -0.44
N ALA A 83 14.78 15.56 -0.35
CA ALA A 83 13.93 16.58 0.25
C ALA A 83 14.03 16.67 1.78
N THR A 84 14.41 15.58 2.45
CA THR A 84 14.34 15.48 3.92
C THR A 84 15.68 15.20 4.62
N GLY A 85 16.66 14.68 3.88
CA GLY A 85 17.90 14.16 4.45
C GLY A 85 17.74 12.85 5.23
N LEU A 86 16.58 12.18 5.13
CA LEU A 86 16.26 10.95 5.85
C LEU A 86 16.13 9.77 4.89
N ASP A 87 16.56 8.57 5.32
CA ASP A 87 16.44 7.31 4.57
C ASP A 87 14.96 6.88 4.46
N ALA A 88 14.46 6.74 3.23
CA ALA A 88 13.13 6.20 2.91
C ALA A 88 13.05 4.67 3.05
N THR A 89 14.15 4.02 3.37
CA THR A 89 14.28 2.57 3.62
C THR A 89 13.98 1.68 2.41
N TYR A 90 14.15 2.20 1.21
CA TYR A 90 13.98 1.40 -0.01
C TYR A 90 15.09 0.35 -0.12
N THR A 91 14.70 -0.93 -0.11
CA THR A 91 15.63 -2.06 -0.16
C THR A 91 15.25 -3.02 -1.28
N ARG A 92 16.05 -3.09 -2.33
CA ARG A 92 15.89 -4.03 -3.45
C ARG A 92 16.67 -5.31 -3.16
N SER A 93 16.09 -6.21 -2.37
CA SER A 93 16.69 -7.48 -1.97
C SER A 93 16.14 -8.69 -2.71
N GLY A 94 15.11 -8.48 -3.52
CA GLY A 94 14.30 -9.54 -4.11
C GLY A 94 13.30 -10.17 -3.13
N ALA A 95 12.45 -11.04 -3.67
CA ALA A 95 11.46 -11.81 -2.92
C ALA A 95 11.47 -13.28 -3.33
N LEU A 96 11.18 -14.16 -2.39
CA LEU A 96 11.15 -15.61 -2.56
C LEU A 96 9.71 -16.12 -2.39
N THR A 97 9.26 -17.00 -3.28
CA THR A 97 8.07 -17.83 -3.04
C THR A 97 8.53 -19.25 -2.78
N ILE A 98 8.50 -19.68 -1.51
CA ILE A 98 8.94 -21.03 -1.12
C ILE A 98 7.77 -22.01 -1.13
N VAL A 99 8.06 -23.25 -1.48
CA VAL A 99 7.06 -24.32 -1.56
C VAL A 99 7.53 -25.57 -0.80
N PHE A 100 6.55 -26.36 -0.34
CA PHE A 100 6.76 -27.56 0.47
C PHE A 100 6.28 -28.84 -0.22
N GLY A 101 5.48 -28.71 -1.27
CA GLY A 101 4.96 -29.83 -2.05
C GLY A 101 5.72 -30.00 -3.36
N GLU A 102 5.93 -31.25 -3.78
CA GLU A 102 6.67 -31.58 -4.99
C GLU A 102 5.98 -31.07 -6.26
N THR A 103 4.66 -31.24 -6.38
CA THR A 103 3.87 -30.72 -7.50
C THR A 103 3.97 -29.20 -7.63
N GLN A 104 3.95 -28.48 -6.48
CA GLN A 104 4.13 -27.04 -6.49
C GLN A 104 5.56 -26.63 -6.90
N ALA A 105 6.57 -27.40 -6.48
CA ALA A 105 7.96 -27.15 -6.85
C ALA A 105 8.13 -27.26 -8.38
N MET A 106 7.70 -28.36 -8.97
CA MET A 106 7.73 -28.55 -10.44
C MET A 106 7.00 -27.44 -11.18
N PHE A 107 5.85 -27.01 -10.69
CA PHE A 107 5.07 -25.94 -11.31
C PHE A 107 5.83 -24.60 -11.27
N LEU A 108 6.37 -24.20 -10.11
CA LEU A 108 7.09 -22.92 -9.98
C LEU A 108 8.45 -22.94 -10.67
N GLU A 109 9.13 -24.09 -10.73
CA GLU A 109 10.35 -24.26 -11.52
C GLU A 109 10.07 -24.05 -13.01
N HIS A 110 9.00 -24.67 -13.53
CA HIS A 110 8.56 -24.44 -14.91
C HIS A 110 8.21 -22.96 -15.15
N GLN A 111 7.46 -22.34 -14.23
CA GLN A 111 7.14 -20.90 -14.30
C GLN A 111 8.39 -20.02 -14.31
N ALA A 112 9.44 -20.37 -13.54
CA ALA A 112 10.70 -19.63 -13.58
C ALA A 112 11.27 -19.57 -14.99
N GLY A 113 11.27 -20.71 -15.71
CA GLY A 113 11.72 -20.79 -17.10
C GLY A 113 10.88 -19.90 -18.04
N VAL A 114 9.56 -19.94 -17.91
CA VAL A 114 8.63 -19.11 -18.73
C VAL A 114 8.89 -17.63 -18.48
N LEU A 115 8.88 -17.20 -17.23
CA LEU A 115 9.08 -15.79 -16.86
C LEU A 115 10.48 -15.28 -17.26
N ALA A 116 11.52 -16.12 -17.14
CA ALA A 116 12.87 -15.78 -17.60
C ALA A 116 12.93 -15.60 -19.12
N ALA A 117 12.20 -16.45 -19.89
CA ALA A 117 12.10 -16.30 -21.33
C ALA A 117 11.37 -15.01 -21.76
N GLU A 118 10.47 -14.50 -20.92
CA GLU A 118 9.81 -13.19 -21.07
C GLU A 118 10.71 -12.01 -20.67
N GLY A 119 11.96 -12.26 -20.31
CA GLY A 119 12.94 -11.22 -19.91
C GLY A 119 12.81 -10.76 -18.47
N ARG A 120 12.03 -11.44 -17.62
CA ARG A 120 11.95 -11.13 -16.18
C ARG A 120 13.16 -11.68 -15.44
N ARG A 121 13.66 -10.94 -14.46
CA ARG A 121 14.78 -11.37 -13.62
C ARG A 121 14.27 -12.29 -12.49
N VAL A 122 14.07 -13.55 -12.84
CA VAL A 122 13.63 -14.61 -11.94
C VAL A 122 14.56 -15.81 -12.02
N ALA A 123 14.60 -16.62 -10.96
CA ALA A 123 15.34 -17.88 -10.92
C ALA A 123 14.62 -18.88 -10.03
N TRP A 124 14.71 -20.17 -10.37
CA TRP A 124 14.41 -21.26 -9.45
C TRP A 124 15.62 -21.52 -8.54
N LEU A 125 15.40 -21.61 -7.25
CA LEU A 125 16.42 -22.00 -6.27
C LEU A 125 16.11 -23.40 -5.75
N GLU A 126 17.01 -24.33 -6.00
CA GLU A 126 17.01 -25.65 -5.40
C GLU A 126 17.17 -25.57 -3.86
N PRO A 127 16.80 -26.60 -3.09
CA PRO A 127 16.84 -26.58 -1.63
C PRO A 127 18.19 -26.13 -1.05
N ASP A 128 19.30 -26.60 -1.58
CA ASP A 128 20.65 -26.24 -1.09
C ASP A 128 20.97 -24.77 -1.38
N ALA A 129 20.63 -24.28 -2.58
CA ALA A 129 20.79 -22.88 -2.96
C ALA A 129 19.90 -21.96 -2.10
N LEU A 130 18.68 -22.41 -1.81
CA LEU A 130 17.75 -21.68 -0.92
C LEU A 130 18.32 -21.58 0.49
N GLN A 131 18.84 -22.66 1.07
CA GLN A 131 19.45 -22.66 2.39
C GLN A 131 20.72 -21.78 2.46
N ALA A 132 21.54 -21.80 1.41
CA ALA A 132 22.71 -20.91 1.32
C ALA A 132 22.28 -19.42 1.22
N THR A 133 21.16 -19.16 0.56
CA THR A 133 20.62 -17.80 0.37
C THR A 133 19.95 -17.24 1.63
N GLU A 134 19.13 -18.06 2.30
CA GLU A 134 18.38 -17.72 3.53
C GLU A 134 18.45 -18.88 4.54
N PRO A 135 19.50 -18.95 5.36
CA PRO A 135 19.74 -20.08 6.29
C PRO A 135 18.68 -20.25 7.38
N LEU A 136 17.88 -19.22 7.65
CA LEU A 136 16.81 -19.27 8.65
C LEU A 136 15.54 -19.99 8.18
N LEU A 137 15.41 -20.22 6.87
CA LEU A 137 14.23 -20.86 6.32
C LEU A 137 14.18 -22.36 6.63
N SER A 138 12.98 -22.90 6.58
CA SER A 138 12.75 -24.32 6.83
C SER A 138 13.49 -25.21 5.84
N THR A 139 14.28 -26.15 6.34
CA THR A 139 14.96 -27.18 5.52
C THR A 139 14.00 -28.16 4.84
N LYS A 140 12.69 -28.09 5.17
CA LYS A 140 11.63 -28.87 4.50
C LYS A 140 11.15 -28.23 3.21
N ALA A 141 11.61 -27.03 2.87
CA ALA A 141 11.26 -26.37 1.61
C ALA A 141 11.85 -27.18 0.43
N ARG A 142 11.04 -27.34 -0.63
CA ARG A 142 11.41 -28.06 -1.86
C ARG A 142 12.09 -27.17 -2.88
N GLY A 143 12.20 -25.88 -2.61
CA GLY A 143 12.80 -24.87 -3.44
C GLY A 143 12.04 -23.56 -3.35
N ALA A 144 12.48 -22.57 -4.14
CA ALA A 144 11.85 -21.25 -4.20
C ALA A 144 11.94 -20.65 -5.59
N LEU A 145 10.87 -19.96 -6.00
CA LEU A 145 10.92 -19.02 -7.11
C LEU A 145 11.43 -17.66 -6.57
N PHE A 146 12.53 -17.17 -7.13
CA PHE A 146 13.20 -15.94 -6.71
C PHE A 146 12.93 -14.81 -7.70
N PHE A 147 12.22 -13.77 -7.28
CA PHE A 147 12.00 -12.53 -8.00
C PHE A 147 13.07 -11.52 -7.59
N GLN A 148 14.07 -11.31 -8.44
CA GLN A 148 15.29 -10.56 -8.11
C GLN A 148 15.06 -9.04 -8.03
N ASP A 149 14.04 -8.53 -8.71
CA ASP A 149 13.75 -7.10 -8.82
C ASP A 149 12.77 -6.60 -7.74
N ASP A 150 12.12 -7.49 -7.02
CA ASP A 150 11.21 -7.10 -5.95
C ASP A 150 11.98 -6.43 -4.80
N ALA A 151 11.29 -5.52 -4.14
CA ALA A 151 11.85 -4.68 -3.10
C ALA A 151 10.93 -4.62 -1.87
N HIS A 152 11.37 -3.94 -0.83
CA HIS A 152 10.52 -3.59 0.31
C HIS A 152 10.96 -2.27 0.92
N VAL A 153 10.09 -1.71 1.74
CA VAL A 153 10.35 -0.52 2.57
C VAL A 153 9.93 -0.79 4.02
N TYR A 154 10.41 0.01 4.95
CA TYR A 154 9.83 0.07 6.29
C TYR A 154 8.71 1.11 6.30
N ALA A 155 7.46 0.66 6.23
CA ALA A 155 6.29 1.51 6.02
C ALA A 155 6.15 2.67 7.01
N PRO A 156 6.42 2.52 8.34
CA PRO A 156 6.41 3.63 9.27
C PRO A 156 7.44 4.73 8.94
N GLN A 157 8.65 4.34 8.56
CA GLN A 157 9.72 5.27 8.21
C GLN A 157 9.42 5.97 6.87
N LEU A 158 9.00 5.22 5.86
CA LEU A 158 8.59 5.81 4.58
C LEU A 158 7.49 6.86 4.76
N MET A 159 6.46 6.56 5.58
CA MET A 159 5.40 7.53 5.89
C MET A 159 5.91 8.78 6.57
N HIS A 160 6.87 8.63 7.49
CA HIS A 160 7.49 9.77 8.17
C HIS A 160 8.23 10.67 7.18
N VAL A 161 9.10 10.07 6.37
CA VAL A 161 9.88 10.78 5.34
C VAL A 161 8.96 11.47 4.33
N LEU A 162 7.95 10.76 3.81
CA LEU A 162 6.97 11.30 2.87
C LEU A 162 6.19 12.49 3.47
N THR A 163 5.78 12.38 4.73
CA THR A 163 5.07 13.47 5.42
C THR A 163 5.95 14.72 5.53
N LEU A 164 7.20 14.56 5.94
CA LEU A 164 8.15 15.66 6.01
C LEU A 164 8.45 16.28 4.63
N ALA A 165 8.63 15.44 3.62
CA ALA A 165 8.82 15.90 2.24
C ALA A 165 7.62 16.70 1.74
N ALA A 166 6.39 16.25 2.03
CA ALA A 166 5.17 16.97 1.66
C ALA A 166 5.10 18.35 2.36
N VAL A 167 5.41 18.41 3.65
CA VAL A 167 5.45 19.68 4.40
C VAL A 167 6.54 20.61 3.84
N ALA A 168 7.71 20.07 3.50
CA ALA A 168 8.79 20.85 2.87
C ALA A 168 8.39 21.45 1.51
N GLN A 169 7.46 20.80 0.78
CA GLN A 169 6.86 21.34 -0.45
C GLN A 169 5.68 22.31 -0.19
N GLY A 170 5.38 22.65 1.07
CA GLY A 170 4.32 23.60 1.41
C GLY A 170 2.94 22.97 1.60
N VAL A 171 2.82 21.65 1.68
CA VAL A 171 1.56 21.00 2.04
C VAL A 171 1.20 21.31 3.49
N THR A 172 -0.03 21.79 3.71
CA THR A 172 -0.56 21.95 5.08
C THR A 172 -1.25 20.66 5.51
N ILE A 173 -0.87 20.11 6.65
CA ILE A 173 -1.45 18.87 7.19
C ILE A 173 -2.23 19.17 8.46
N HIS A 174 -3.51 18.83 8.46
CA HIS A 174 -4.43 18.98 9.57
C HIS A 174 -4.72 17.59 10.17
N GLU A 175 -3.94 17.21 11.17
CA GLU A 175 -4.20 16.02 11.99
C GLU A 175 -5.38 16.25 12.94
N TYR A 176 -6.01 15.17 13.40
CA TYR A 176 -7.17 15.20 14.31
C TYR A 176 -8.32 16.08 13.81
N THR A 177 -8.43 16.17 12.48
CA THR A 177 -9.42 17.01 11.81
C THR A 177 -10.33 16.13 10.93
N PRO A 178 -11.32 15.43 11.54
CA PRO A 178 -12.24 14.61 10.78
C PRO A 178 -13.11 15.47 9.84
N VAL A 179 -13.31 14.97 8.63
CA VAL A 179 -14.24 15.53 7.66
C VAL A 179 -15.61 14.89 7.89
N HIS A 180 -16.62 15.72 8.10
CA HIS A 180 -17.99 15.30 8.39
C HIS A 180 -18.94 15.45 7.20
N GLY A 181 -18.51 16.11 6.13
CA GLY A 181 -19.31 16.34 4.93
C GLY A 181 -18.59 17.20 3.91
N PHE A 182 -19.35 17.59 2.89
CA PHE A 182 -18.84 18.37 1.77
C PHE A 182 -19.63 19.67 1.62
N LEU A 183 -18.95 20.73 1.18
CA LEU A 183 -19.59 21.97 0.73
C LEU A 183 -19.96 21.82 -0.75
N THR A 184 -21.17 22.22 -1.12
CA THR A 184 -21.65 22.09 -2.49
C THR A 184 -22.29 23.38 -2.99
N THR A 185 -22.21 23.62 -4.31
CA THR A 185 -22.98 24.63 -5.03
C THR A 185 -23.62 23.91 -6.22
N GLY A 186 -24.93 23.61 -6.12
CA GLY A 186 -25.57 22.65 -6.99
C GLY A 186 -24.92 21.26 -6.87
N GLU A 187 -24.56 20.67 -8.00
CA GLU A 187 -23.88 19.38 -8.04
C GLU A 187 -22.36 19.48 -7.76
N ARG A 188 -21.78 20.66 -7.87
CA ARG A 188 -20.36 20.89 -7.70
C ARG A 188 -19.96 20.85 -6.23
N VAL A 189 -18.93 20.05 -5.92
CA VAL A 189 -18.24 20.09 -4.63
C VAL A 189 -17.25 21.26 -4.63
N THR A 190 -17.36 22.11 -3.61
CA THR A 190 -16.59 23.35 -3.46
C THR A 190 -15.76 23.38 -2.18
N GLY A 191 -15.70 22.25 -1.45
CA GLY A 191 -14.91 22.14 -0.23
C GLY A 191 -15.38 21.06 0.73
N LEU A 192 -14.91 21.18 1.96
CA LEU A 192 -15.11 20.23 3.06
C LEU A 192 -15.76 20.89 4.26
N GLN A 193 -16.54 20.12 5.01
CA GLN A 193 -17.05 20.48 6.33
C GLN A 193 -16.24 19.73 7.40
N THR A 194 -15.54 20.48 8.26
CA THR A 194 -14.78 19.94 9.38
C THR A 194 -15.27 20.49 10.72
N ALA A 195 -14.87 19.89 11.83
CA ALA A 195 -15.17 20.42 13.15
C ALA A 195 -14.52 21.80 13.42
N ALA A 196 -13.43 22.11 12.73
CA ALA A 196 -12.77 23.42 12.80
C ALA A 196 -13.41 24.48 11.90
N GLY A 197 -14.46 24.12 11.15
CA GLY A 197 -15.19 24.99 10.23
C GLY A 197 -15.07 24.58 8.76
N PRO A 198 -15.63 25.38 7.84
CA PRO A 198 -15.62 25.11 6.41
C PRO A 198 -14.24 25.34 5.80
N VAL A 199 -13.89 24.48 4.87
CA VAL A 199 -12.68 24.54 4.03
C VAL A 199 -13.12 24.65 2.57
N HIS A 200 -12.77 25.73 1.89
CA HIS A 200 -13.05 25.92 0.47
C HIS A 200 -11.91 25.36 -0.38
N ALA A 201 -12.26 24.62 -1.43
CA ALA A 201 -11.29 24.04 -2.36
C ALA A 201 -11.90 23.92 -3.78
N ASP A 202 -11.05 24.10 -4.79
CA ASP A 202 -11.45 23.92 -6.19
C ASP A 202 -11.61 22.43 -6.53
N THR A 203 -10.77 21.60 -5.90
CA THR A 203 -10.74 20.15 -6.02
C THR A 203 -10.69 19.48 -4.65
N VAL A 204 -11.55 18.50 -4.45
CA VAL A 204 -11.56 17.64 -3.25
C VAL A 204 -11.23 16.21 -3.67
N VAL A 205 -10.28 15.58 -2.99
CA VAL A 205 -9.90 14.17 -3.25
C VAL A 205 -10.20 13.32 -2.01
N ILE A 206 -11.02 12.29 -2.15
CA ILE A 206 -11.22 11.29 -1.11
C ILE A 206 -10.11 10.22 -1.24
N ALA A 207 -9.17 10.21 -0.28
CA ALA A 207 -8.07 9.26 -0.16
C ALA A 207 -8.10 8.55 1.22
N ALA A 208 -9.30 8.33 1.76
CA ALA A 208 -9.54 7.89 3.14
C ALA A 208 -9.51 6.34 3.30
N GLY A 209 -8.86 5.62 2.37
CA GLY A 209 -8.70 4.16 2.45
C GLY A 209 -10.04 3.45 2.61
N ALA A 210 -10.16 2.57 3.60
CA ALA A 210 -11.39 1.81 3.88
C ALA A 210 -12.59 2.69 4.27
N TRP A 211 -12.34 3.91 4.77
CA TRP A 211 -13.39 4.87 5.15
C TRP A 211 -13.91 5.69 3.97
N SER A 212 -13.32 5.58 2.78
CA SER A 212 -13.77 6.32 1.59
C SER A 212 -15.22 6.05 1.25
N ARG A 213 -15.70 4.81 1.47
CA ARG A 213 -17.10 4.45 1.29
C ARG A 213 -18.03 5.32 2.14
N LEU A 214 -17.75 5.46 3.44
CA LEU A 214 -18.58 6.23 4.36
C LEU A 214 -18.64 7.72 3.96
N LEU A 215 -17.53 8.26 3.45
CA LEU A 215 -17.48 9.62 2.92
C LEU A 215 -18.30 9.76 1.63
N GLY A 216 -18.27 8.75 0.77
CA GLY A 216 -19.14 8.69 -0.42
C GLY A 216 -20.63 8.72 -0.05
N ASP A 217 -21.04 7.94 0.95
CA ASP A 217 -22.41 7.88 1.45
C ASP A 217 -22.92 9.28 1.90
N HIS A 218 -22.05 10.13 2.50
CA HIS A 218 -22.41 11.50 2.91
C HIS A 218 -22.79 12.44 1.74
N ILE A 219 -22.40 12.10 0.51
CA ILE A 219 -22.69 12.91 -0.68
C ILE A 219 -23.51 12.13 -1.72
N GLY A 220 -24.09 11.01 -1.32
CA GLY A 220 -24.95 10.19 -2.16
C GLY A 220 -24.21 9.41 -3.26
N ILE A 221 -22.94 9.03 -3.01
CA ILE A 221 -22.12 8.26 -3.95
C ILE A 221 -21.85 6.88 -3.34
N SER A 222 -22.20 5.82 -4.05
CA SER A 222 -21.85 4.46 -3.66
C SER A 222 -20.43 4.12 -4.13
N LEU A 223 -19.50 3.98 -3.17
CA LEU A 223 -18.16 3.46 -3.45
C LEU A 223 -18.10 2.01 -2.98
N PRO A 224 -17.93 1.02 -3.89
CA PRO A 224 -17.98 -0.39 -3.56
C PRO A 224 -16.67 -0.86 -2.90
N LEU A 225 -16.35 -0.27 -1.78
CA LEU A 225 -15.17 -0.59 -0.98
C LEU A 225 -15.55 -1.34 0.28
N LYS A 226 -14.90 -2.48 0.51
CA LYS A 226 -15.05 -3.29 1.71
C LYS A 226 -13.80 -3.17 2.59
N PRO A 227 -13.93 -2.92 3.90
CA PRO A 227 -12.80 -3.03 4.81
C PRO A 227 -12.42 -4.50 4.99
N THR A 228 -11.18 -4.87 4.65
CA THR A 228 -10.65 -6.21 4.90
C THR A 228 -9.58 -6.12 5.96
N ARG A 229 -9.83 -6.75 7.13
CA ARG A 229 -8.90 -6.76 8.25
C ARG A 229 -7.68 -7.62 7.94
N GLY A 230 -6.49 -7.11 8.25
CA GLY A 230 -5.24 -7.85 8.22
C GLY A 230 -4.48 -7.69 9.51
N GLN A 231 -4.11 -8.81 10.12
CA GLN A 231 -3.29 -8.86 11.32
C GLN A 231 -1.87 -9.27 10.96
N VAL A 232 -0.89 -8.70 11.64
CA VAL A 232 0.54 -9.03 11.50
C VAL A 232 1.18 -9.16 12.89
N MET A 233 2.28 -9.92 12.97
CA MET A 233 3.15 -10.02 14.13
C MET A 233 4.52 -9.49 13.76
N VAL A 234 5.12 -8.67 14.60
CA VAL A 234 6.46 -8.13 14.40
C VAL A 234 7.42 -8.74 15.41
N LEU A 235 8.50 -9.33 14.91
CA LEU A 235 9.55 -9.98 15.71
C LEU A 235 10.79 -9.11 15.79
N GLU A 236 11.56 -9.24 16.87
CA GLU A 236 12.89 -8.64 17.07
C GLU A 236 13.98 -9.68 16.77
N THR A 237 14.70 -9.53 15.66
CA THR A 237 15.68 -10.52 15.17
C THR A 237 17.05 -9.89 14.88
N TYR A 238 17.50 -8.98 15.72
CA TYR A 238 18.69 -8.15 15.49
C TYR A 238 19.97 -8.93 15.14
N ASP A 239 20.12 -10.12 15.70
CA ASP A 239 21.27 -11.02 15.51
C ASP A 239 21.05 -12.11 14.43
N ARG A 240 19.83 -12.19 13.89
CA ARG A 240 19.42 -13.22 12.93
C ARG A 240 18.69 -12.59 11.74
N PRO A 241 19.38 -11.86 10.86
CA PRO A 241 18.72 -11.15 9.78
C PRO A 241 18.21 -12.12 8.70
N LEU A 242 16.90 -12.10 8.47
CA LEU A 242 16.33 -12.49 7.19
C LEU A 242 16.68 -11.39 6.18
N ARG A 243 17.10 -11.76 4.98
CA ARG A 243 17.61 -10.79 4.00
C ARG A 243 16.57 -10.40 2.97
N ARG A 244 15.62 -11.29 2.67
CA ARG A 244 14.64 -11.16 1.59
C ARG A 244 13.24 -11.33 2.12
N VAL A 245 12.28 -10.75 1.40
CA VAL A 245 10.87 -11.07 1.62
C VAL A 245 10.63 -12.52 1.20
N VAL A 246 9.93 -13.28 2.04
CA VAL A 246 9.64 -14.69 1.80
C VAL A 246 8.15 -14.93 1.87
N PHE A 247 7.56 -15.42 0.80
CA PHE A 247 6.18 -15.89 0.73
C PHE A 247 6.10 -17.40 0.82
N GLY A 248 5.07 -17.91 1.45
CA GLY A 248 4.78 -19.34 1.55
C GLY A 248 3.85 -19.66 2.71
N ALA A 249 3.34 -20.86 2.77
CA ALA A 249 2.47 -21.34 3.85
C ALA A 249 1.23 -20.48 4.10
N GLY A 250 0.75 -19.75 3.11
CA GLY A 250 -0.40 -18.84 3.21
C GLY A 250 -0.10 -17.46 3.79
N GLY A 251 1.19 -17.09 3.90
CA GLY A 251 1.60 -15.78 4.39
C GLY A 251 3.00 -15.39 3.96
N TYR A 252 3.64 -14.52 4.73
CA TYR A 252 4.98 -14.01 4.41
C TYR A 252 5.81 -13.67 5.66
N LEU A 253 7.12 -13.59 5.46
CA LEU A 253 8.09 -12.96 6.35
C LEU A 253 8.73 -11.79 5.60
N ALA A 254 8.68 -10.58 6.16
CA ALA A 254 9.24 -9.39 5.53
C ALA A 254 10.28 -8.73 6.46
N PRO A 255 11.59 -8.79 6.13
CA PRO A 255 12.64 -8.19 6.93
C PRO A 255 12.56 -6.67 6.89
N LYS A 256 13.09 -6.02 7.94
CA LYS A 256 13.23 -4.58 8.05
C LYS A 256 14.68 -4.21 8.36
N GLN A 257 15.10 -3.03 7.91
CA GLN A 257 16.49 -2.56 8.11
C GLN A 257 16.87 -2.43 9.59
N ASP A 258 15.89 -2.22 10.47
CA ASP A 258 16.09 -2.13 11.91
C ASP A 258 16.21 -3.49 12.61
N GLY A 259 16.35 -4.59 11.86
CA GLY A 259 16.50 -5.94 12.39
C GLY A 259 15.19 -6.60 12.81
N ARG A 260 14.04 -6.03 12.47
CA ARG A 260 12.73 -6.65 12.70
C ARG A 260 12.30 -7.52 11.52
N ILE A 261 11.37 -8.43 11.79
CA ILE A 261 10.67 -9.21 10.76
C ILE A 261 9.17 -9.05 10.97
N VAL A 262 8.46 -8.66 9.92
CA VAL A 262 6.99 -8.67 9.89
C VAL A 262 6.52 -10.02 9.38
N VAL A 263 5.76 -10.74 10.21
CA VAL A 263 5.06 -11.99 9.87
C VAL A 263 3.62 -11.62 9.51
N GLY A 264 3.18 -11.95 8.33
CA GLY A 264 1.84 -11.57 7.84
C GLY A 264 1.26 -12.55 6.83
N ALA A 265 0.02 -12.32 6.45
CA ALA A 265 -0.99 -11.60 7.19
C ALA A 265 -2.30 -12.34 7.10
N THR A 266 -3.17 -12.08 8.05
CA THR A 266 -4.56 -12.55 7.91
C THR A 266 -5.31 -11.76 6.86
N GLU A 267 -6.41 -12.31 6.38
CA GLU A 267 -7.38 -11.63 5.52
C GLU A 267 -8.80 -11.99 6.00
N GLU A 268 -9.46 -11.03 6.62
CA GLU A 268 -10.68 -11.28 7.39
C GLU A 268 -11.77 -10.26 7.05
N ASP A 269 -13.02 -10.76 6.97
CA ASP A 269 -14.20 -9.93 6.87
C ASP A 269 -14.70 -9.60 8.29
N ALA A 270 -14.26 -8.50 8.85
CA ALA A 270 -14.56 -8.06 10.20
C ALA A 270 -15.09 -6.62 10.26
N GLY A 271 -15.59 -6.10 9.13
CA GLY A 271 -16.04 -4.70 9.08
C GLY A 271 -14.90 -3.75 9.46
N PHE A 272 -15.24 -2.75 10.29
CA PHE A 272 -14.28 -1.74 10.76
C PHE A 272 -13.57 -2.10 12.07
N GLU A 273 -13.71 -3.34 12.57
CA GLU A 273 -13.01 -3.80 13.77
C GLU A 273 -11.50 -3.88 13.55
N ARG A 274 -10.73 -3.28 14.46
CA ARG A 274 -9.25 -3.17 14.36
C ARG A 274 -8.56 -3.82 15.56
N GLU A 275 -9.01 -4.99 15.94
CA GLU A 275 -8.47 -5.70 17.10
C GLU A 275 -7.79 -6.99 16.66
N ASN A 276 -6.71 -7.36 17.37
CA ASN A 276 -6.08 -8.66 17.21
C ASN A 276 -6.94 -9.73 17.84
N THR A 277 -7.05 -10.89 17.19
CA THR A 277 -7.80 -12.03 17.70
C THR A 277 -6.88 -13.21 17.99
N ALA A 278 -7.25 -14.05 18.93
CA ALA A 278 -6.49 -15.27 19.24
C ALA A 278 -6.32 -16.18 17.99
N GLY A 279 -7.38 -16.26 17.15
CA GLY A 279 -7.31 -17.00 15.88
C GLY A 279 -6.30 -16.41 14.91
N GLY A 280 -6.27 -15.07 14.76
CA GLY A 280 -5.29 -14.36 13.93
C GLY A 280 -3.86 -14.56 14.42
N VAL A 281 -3.62 -14.43 15.71
CA VAL A 281 -2.30 -14.69 16.32
C VAL A 281 -1.87 -16.15 16.08
N ALA A 282 -2.75 -17.12 16.29
CA ALA A 282 -2.45 -18.53 16.04
C ALA A 282 -2.10 -18.80 14.57
N PHE A 283 -2.79 -18.13 13.63
CA PHE A 283 -2.49 -18.21 12.21
C PHE A 283 -1.08 -17.68 11.89
N LEU A 284 -0.70 -16.51 12.43
CA LEU A 284 0.61 -15.91 12.23
C LEU A 284 1.75 -16.79 12.80
N VAL A 285 1.52 -17.37 13.98
CA VAL A 285 2.48 -18.33 14.58
C VAL A 285 2.67 -19.55 13.69
N LYS A 286 1.60 -20.10 13.10
CA LYS A 286 1.68 -21.23 12.15
C LYS A 286 2.51 -20.89 10.91
N ILE A 287 2.33 -19.68 10.35
CA ILE A 287 3.15 -19.20 9.23
C ILE A 287 4.63 -19.21 9.63
N LEU A 288 4.95 -18.55 10.75
CA LEU A 288 6.34 -18.48 11.26
C LEU A 288 6.95 -19.85 11.43
N GLN A 289 6.28 -20.77 12.15
CA GLN A 289 6.75 -22.11 12.40
C GLN A 289 6.99 -22.91 11.10
N ARG A 290 6.17 -22.68 10.08
CA ARG A 290 6.30 -23.38 8.81
C ARG A 290 7.40 -22.82 7.93
N LEU A 291 7.56 -21.49 7.92
CA LEU A 291 8.55 -20.80 7.07
C LEU A 291 9.96 -20.81 7.71
N ALA A 292 10.03 -20.54 9.03
CA ALA A 292 11.30 -20.34 9.74
C ALA A 292 11.15 -20.75 11.22
N LEU A 293 11.10 -22.06 11.50
CA LEU A 293 10.92 -22.60 12.85
C LEU A 293 12.00 -22.11 13.84
N SER A 294 13.20 -21.85 13.35
CA SER A 294 14.32 -21.32 14.16
C SER A 294 14.04 -19.94 14.78
N LEU A 295 13.01 -19.24 14.28
CA LEU A 295 12.56 -17.95 14.80
C LEU A 295 11.39 -18.08 15.79
N ALA A 296 10.89 -19.28 16.10
CA ALA A 296 9.72 -19.48 16.95
C ALA A 296 9.90 -18.96 18.38
N ASP A 297 11.13 -18.95 18.89
CA ASP A 297 11.49 -18.46 20.23
C ASP A 297 11.94 -16.99 20.22
N THR A 298 11.80 -16.30 19.08
CA THR A 298 12.16 -14.88 18.96
C THR A 298 11.13 -14.01 19.67
N ARG A 299 11.60 -12.95 20.31
CA ARG A 299 10.76 -12.00 21.01
C ARG A 299 9.76 -11.32 20.06
N VAL A 300 8.49 -11.31 20.46
CA VAL A 300 7.46 -10.52 19.78
C VAL A 300 7.56 -9.06 20.22
N HIS A 301 7.76 -8.17 19.26
CA HIS A 301 7.78 -6.73 19.51
C HIS A 301 6.37 -6.18 19.69
N HIS A 302 5.48 -6.44 18.72
CA HIS A 302 4.06 -6.09 18.81
C HIS A 302 3.23 -6.85 17.76
N PHE A 303 1.92 -6.73 17.91
CA PHE A 303 0.95 -7.13 16.89
C PHE A 303 0.36 -5.87 16.25
N GLY A 304 0.17 -5.90 14.93
CA GLY A 304 -0.44 -4.81 14.17
C GLY A 304 -1.73 -5.25 13.50
N VAL A 305 -2.68 -4.31 13.37
CA VAL A 305 -3.94 -4.52 12.64
C VAL A 305 -4.17 -3.35 11.70
N GLY A 306 -4.56 -3.64 10.46
CA GLY A 306 -4.93 -2.64 9.47
C GLY A 306 -6.16 -3.06 8.67
N LEU A 307 -6.87 -2.07 8.14
CA LEU A 307 -8.00 -2.28 7.24
C LEU A 307 -7.58 -1.95 5.81
N ARG A 308 -7.66 -2.96 4.94
CA ARG A 308 -7.40 -2.79 3.50
C ARG A 308 -8.69 -2.33 2.83
N PRO A 309 -8.65 -1.28 1.98
CA PRO A 309 -9.78 -0.88 1.15
C PRO A 309 -9.91 -1.82 -0.03
N THR A 310 -10.81 -2.79 0.03
CA THR A 310 -10.93 -3.85 -0.98
C THR A 310 -12.08 -3.55 -1.93
N PRO A 311 -11.80 -3.24 -3.20
CA PRO A 311 -12.80 -3.15 -4.25
C PRO A 311 -13.16 -4.54 -4.79
N PRO A 312 -14.35 -4.72 -5.43
CA PRO A 312 -14.79 -6.03 -5.91
C PRO A 312 -13.89 -6.68 -6.96
N ASP A 313 -13.27 -5.88 -7.81
CA ASP A 313 -12.41 -6.32 -8.91
C ASP A 313 -10.91 -6.30 -8.58
N GLY A 314 -10.54 -5.86 -7.37
CA GLY A 314 -9.15 -5.74 -6.95
C GLY A 314 -8.41 -4.50 -7.50
N LEU A 315 -9.04 -3.69 -8.37
CA LEU A 315 -8.44 -2.49 -8.98
C LEU A 315 -8.74 -1.23 -8.17
N PRO A 316 -7.80 -0.29 -7.99
CA PRO A 316 -8.10 0.95 -7.28
C PRO A 316 -9.16 1.80 -8.00
N LEU A 317 -9.85 2.64 -7.25
CA LEU A 317 -10.76 3.66 -7.77
C LEU A 317 -9.97 4.97 -7.86
N LEU A 318 -9.73 5.44 -9.09
CA LEU A 318 -8.94 6.64 -9.37
C LEU A 318 -9.68 7.51 -10.39
N GLY A 319 -9.87 8.77 -10.08
CA GLY A 319 -10.42 9.72 -11.04
C GLY A 319 -11.52 10.63 -10.49
N PRO A 320 -12.08 11.49 -11.34
CA PRO A 320 -13.21 12.36 -10.99
C PRO A 320 -14.47 11.51 -10.76
N VAL A 321 -15.40 12.05 -9.99
CA VAL A 321 -16.70 11.40 -9.73
C VAL A 321 -17.75 11.97 -10.67
N ALA A 322 -18.39 11.13 -11.47
CA ALA A 322 -19.47 11.53 -12.36
C ALA A 322 -20.63 12.17 -11.59
N GLY A 323 -21.21 13.24 -12.13
CA GLY A 323 -22.28 13.98 -11.49
C GLY A 323 -21.86 14.80 -10.26
N ARG A 324 -20.57 14.84 -9.91
CA ARG A 324 -20.03 15.62 -8.78
C ARG A 324 -18.77 16.39 -9.18
N PRO A 325 -18.87 17.42 -10.03
CA PRO A 325 -17.72 18.22 -10.43
C PRO A 325 -16.95 18.73 -9.20
N GLY A 326 -15.63 18.70 -9.26
CA GLY A 326 -14.76 19.08 -8.13
C GLY A 326 -14.45 17.95 -7.14
N LEU A 327 -15.13 16.79 -7.22
CA LEU A 327 -14.85 15.63 -6.37
C LEU A 327 -14.09 14.55 -7.14
N TRP A 328 -13.06 14.01 -6.49
CA TRP A 328 -12.18 12.96 -7.00
C TRP A 328 -12.02 11.83 -5.98
N ILE A 329 -11.67 10.63 -6.44
CA ILE A 329 -11.38 9.45 -5.61
C ILE A 329 -9.97 8.96 -5.89
N ALA A 330 -9.25 8.59 -4.82
CA ALA A 330 -7.98 7.88 -4.86
C ALA A 330 -7.97 6.83 -3.73
N ALA A 331 -8.65 5.71 -3.93
CA ALA A 331 -8.86 4.68 -2.89
C ALA A 331 -8.91 3.27 -3.50
N GLY A 332 -9.10 2.24 -2.67
CA GLY A 332 -9.30 0.88 -3.18
C GLY A 332 -8.01 0.12 -3.54
N HIS A 333 -6.86 0.53 -3.06
CA HIS A 333 -5.57 -0.09 -3.38
C HIS A 333 -5.34 -1.45 -2.70
N HIS A 334 -6.30 -1.95 -1.92
CA HIS A 334 -6.24 -3.21 -1.18
C HIS A 334 -4.90 -3.38 -0.44
N ARG A 335 -4.12 -4.41 -0.74
CA ARG A 335 -2.83 -4.70 -0.10
C ARG A 335 -1.64 -3.96 -0.75
N ASN A 336 -1.86 -3.35 -1.92
CA ASN A 336 -0.83 -2.74 -2.74
C ASN A 336 -0.68 -1.21 -2.55
N GLY A 337 -1.30 -0.62 -1.52
CA GLY A 337 -1.29 0.82 -1.34
C GLY A 337 0.11 1.44 -1.27
N ILE A 338 1.07 0.77 -0.63
CA ILE A 338 2.46 1.26 -0.58
C ILE A 338 3.12 1.13 -1.95
N LEU A 339 3.03 -0.04 -2.59
CA LEU A 339 3.57 -0.26 -3.93
C LEU A 339 3.00 0.75 -4.94
N LEU A 340 1.70 1.00 -4.92
CA LEU A 340 1.01 1.83 -5.91
C LEU A 340 1.04 3.34 -5.61
N ALA A 341 1.62 3.77 -4.49
CA ALA A 341 1.61 5.18 -4.12
C ALA A 341 2.28 6.10 -5.16
N PRO A 342 3.49 5.81 -5.69
CA PRO A 342 4.13 6.69 -6.68
C PRO A 342 3.32 6.82 -7.97
N ILE A 343 2.87 5.71 -8.53
CA ILE A 343 2.12 5.75 -9.81
C ILE A 343 0.74 6.39 -9.63
N THR A 344 0.05 6.14 -8.52
CA THR A 344 -1.22 6.79 -8.20
C THR A 344 -1.06 8.30 -8.11
N ALA A 345 -0.04 8.76 -7.39
CA ALA A 345 0.25 10.19 -7.25
C ALA A 345 0.57 10.82 -8.61
N HIS A 346 1.39 10.16 -9.43
CA HIS A 346 1.75 10.63 -10.77
C HIS A 346 0.52 10.75 -11.69
N LEU A 347 -0.29 9.70 -11.80
CA LEU A 347 -1.46 9.68 -12.68
C LEU A 347 -2.52 10.67 -12.22
N MET A 348 -2.82 10.72 -10.92
CA MET A 348 -3.81 11.62 -10.37
C MET A 348 -3.38 13.09 -10.46
N SER A 349 -2.07 13.42 -10.22
CA SER A 349 -1.56 14.78 -10.40
C SER A 349 -1.68 15.23 -11.85
N ASN A 350 -1.28 14.40 -12.82
CA ASN A 350 -1.43 14.72 -14.25
C ASN A 350 -2.91 14.95 -14.63
N ALA A 351 -3.82 14.10 -14.14
CA ALA A 351 -5.24 14.25 -14.42
C ALA A 351 -5.82 15.54 -13.81
N ILE A 352 -5.51 15.85 -12.55
CA ILE A 352 -6.01 17.04 -11.86
C ILE A 352 -5.42 18.33 -12.47
N ARG A 353 -4.11 18.34 -12.80
CA ARG A 353 -3.41 19.53 -13.25
C ARG A 353 -3.51 19.79 -14.76
N LYS A 354 -3.53 18.73 -15.56
CA LYS A 354 -3.46 18.81 -17.03
C LYS A 354 -4.70 18.29 -17.74
N GLY A 355 -5.66 17.69 -17.00
CA GLY A 355 -6.86 17.10 -17.59
C GLY A 355 -6.64 15.77 -18.33
N ASP A 356 -5.48 15.11 -18.14
CA ASP A 356 -5.18 13.82 -18.77
C ASP A 356 -5.88 12.68 -18.02
N LEU A 357 -7.11 12.36 -18.44
CA LEU A 357 -7.94 11.30 -17.85
C LEU A 357 -7.73 9.93 -18.51
N ALA A 358 -7.09 9.86 -19.67
CA ALA A 358 -6.97 8.60 -20.42
C ALA A 358 -6.30 7.47 -19.62
N PRO A 359 -5.19 7.70 -18.88
CA PRO A 359 -4.58 6.64 -18.07
C PRO A 359 -5.41 6.18 -16.88
N LEU A 360 -6.41 6.95 -16.46
CA LEU A 360 -7.30 6.61 -15.33
C LEU A 360 -8.53 5.81 -15.75
N GLN A 361 -8.82 5.69 -17.04
CA GLN A 361 -10.03 5.03 -17.57
C GLN A 361 -10.24 3.61 -16.99
N PRO A 362 -9.24 2.73 -16.90
CA PRO A 362 -9.42 1.41 -16.32
C PRO A 362 -9.77 1.41 -14.83
N TYR A 363 -9.50 2.52 -14.14
CA TYR A 363 -9.64 2.69 -12.68
C TYR A 363 -10.78 3.63 -12.32
N ALA A 364 -11.51 4.14 -13.30
CA ALA A 364 -12.58 5.11 -13.09
C ALA A 364 -13.65 4.58 -12.11
N PRO A 365 -14.12 5.40 -11.15
CA PRO A 365 -15.15 4.99 -10.19
C PRO A 365 -16.44 4.51 -10.86
N GLU A 366 -16.77 5.07 -12.02
CA GLU A 366 -17.99 4.80 -12.80
C GLU A 366 -18.04 3.38 -13.36
N ARG A 367 -16.93 2.61 -13.40
CA ARG A 367 -16.93 1.23 -13.86
C ARG A 367 -17.84 0.30 -13.03
N PHE A 368 -18.27 0.77 -11.86
CA PHE A 368 -19.22 0.09 -10.99
C PHE A 368 -20.61 0.71 -11.01
N ALA A 369 -20.83 1.78 -11.77
CA ALA A 369 -22.18 2.31 -11.96
C ALA A 369 -23.03 1.28 -12.70
N ALA A 370 -24.25 1.03 -12.21
CA ALA A 370 -25.20 0.22 -12.97
C ALA A 370 -25.48 0.92 -14.32
N PRO A 371 -25.60 0.17 -15.42
CA PRO A 371 -25.91 0.73 -16.73
C PRO A 371 -27.27 1.42 -16.77
#